data_6fc9752e808a2338dba256e9b1b93656
#
_entry.id   6fc9752e808a2338dba256e9b1b93656
#
_cell.length_a   1.000
_cell.length_b   1.000
_cell.length_c   1.000
_cell.angle_alpha   90.00
_cell.angle_beta   90.00
_cell.angle_gamma   90.00
#
_symmetry.space_group_name_H-M   'P 1'
#
loop_
_entity.id
_entity.type
_entity.pdbx_description
1 polymer ?
#
loop_
_entity_poly.entity_id
_entity_poly.type
_entity_poly.pdbx_seq_one_letter_code
_entity_poly.pdbx_strand_id
1 'polypeptide(L)'
;NMTTLLHYGWTQDNTDYSWIKSNCKWVLNVADNNEEENTHTGGKNGLCSAGIGYGAWLLKGATQDGWFQTWQETLENACVAGCSNICQEVYTQKLGQAFRVASGQGGTTEDGANESRDYIESPYSKRSYIDYQDNIYSIKNSLYGTRDVTATTPVTNSMMNIMKKYNYSGYNDINTALNEAIAALETAKNSSSFVADIAAIEKAYKNGTINSEAAYTRVKTCIDKINNLDEELNKAGAWFRKIRASK
;
A
#
# COMPACT_ATOMS: atom_id res chain seq x y z
N ASN A 1 -10.71 22.15 6.22
CA ASN A 1 -11.21 20.97 5.54
C ASN A 1 -10.25 19.78 5.71
N MET A 2 -10.61 18.59 5.22
CA MET A 2 -9.82 17.36 5.41
C MET A 2 -8.38 17.49 4.87
N THR A 3 -8.21 18.11 3.70
CA THR A 3 -6.88 18.31 3.10
C THR A 3 -5.98 19.17 3.97
N THR A 4 -6.51 20.24 4.55
CA THR A 4 -5.77 21.12 5.47
C THR A 4 -5.36 20.37 6.73
N LEU A 5 -6.26 19.55 7.30
CA LEU A 5 -5.97 18.73 8.48
C LEU A 5 -4.86 17.70 8.21
N LEU A 6 -4.92 17.02 7.06
CA LEU A 6 -3.89 16.05 6.65
C LEU A 6 -2.55 16.75 6.42
N HIS A 7 -2.57 17.91 5.74
CA HIS A 7 -1.36 18.69 5.52
C HIS A 7 -0.73 19.14 6.84
N TYR A 8 -1.52 19.65 7.77
CA TYR A 8 -1.04 20.03 9.09
C TYR A 8 -0.45 18.84 9.86
N GLY A 9 -1.16 17.71 9.91
CA GLY A 9 -0.67 16.50 10.58
C GLY A 9 0.65 15.98 10.00
N TRP A 10 0.89 16.22 8.71
CA TRP A 10 2.12 15.82 8.03
C TRP A 10 3.29 16.80 8.22
N THR A 11 3.03 18.10 8.13
CA THR A 11 4.07 19.15 8.05
C THR A 11 4.18 20.02 9.28
N GLN A 12 3.16 20.04 10.16
CA GLN A 12 3.02 21.04 11.23
C GLN A 12 3.04 22.49 10.70
N ASP A 13 2.56 22.69 9.49
CA ASP A 13 2.42 24.02 8.93
C ASP A 13 1.39 24.83 9.75
N ASN A 14 1.85 25.94 10.32
CA ASN A 14 1.08 26.74 11.28
C ASN A 14 0.03 27.65 10.67
N THR A 15 -0.14 27.66 9.37
CA THR A 15 -1.03 28.62 8.69
C THR A 15 -2.45 28.58 9.25
N ASP A 16 -2.97 27.38 9.61
CA ASP A 16 -4.31 27.19 10.14
C ASP A 16 -4.34 26.53 11.53
N TYR A 17 -3.20 26.49 12.22
CA TYR A 17 -3.05 25.71 13.45
C TYR A 17 -4.03 26.10 14.54
N SER A 18 -4.20 27.39 14.79
CA SER A 18 -5.10 27.89 15.84
C SER A 18 -6.55 27.50 15.56
N TRP A 19 -6.97 27.52 14.29
CA TRP A 19 -8.29 27.09 13.88
C TRP A 19 -8.47 25.59 14.03
N ILE A 20 -7.51 24.79 13.58
CA ILE A 20 -7.52 23.32 13.72
C ILE A 20 -7.59 22.95 15.19
N LYS A 21 -6.73 23.51 16.01
CA LYS A 21 -6.68 23.26 17.46
C LYS A 21 -8.00 23.58 18.16
N SER A 22 -8.68 24.65 17.74
CA SER A 22 -9.93 25.08 18.34
C SER A 22 -11.16 24.30 17.87
N ASN A 23 -11.16 23.91 16.58
CA ASN A 23 -12.35 23.36 15.91
C ASN A 23 -12.28 21.86 15.61
N CYS A 24 -11.08 21.27 15.62
CA CYS A 24 -10.85 19.87 15.26
C CYS A 24 -10.12 19.11 16.39
N LYS A 25 -10.52 19.33 17.63
CA LYS A 25 -9.92 18.70 18.82
C LYS A 25 -9.84 17.18 18.74
N TRP A 26 -10.81 16.55 18.09
CA TRP A 26 -10.83 15.10 17.88
C TRP A 26 -9.67 14.59 17.02
N VAL A 27 -9.24 15.35 16.01
CA VAL A 27 -8.07 14.98 15.18
C VAL A 27 -6.79 15.07 15.99
N LEU A 28 -6.66 16.12 16.79
CA LEU A 28 -5.51 16.29 17.69
C LEU A 28 -5.54 15.27 18.82
N ASN A 29 -6.71 14.92 19.33
CA ASN A 29 -6.85 13.88 20.37
C ASN A 29 -6.44 12.50 19.85
N VAL A 30 -6.80 12.14 18.64
CA VAL A 30 -6.33 10.88 18.04
C VAL A 30 -4.80 10.88 17.85
N ALA A 31 -4.24 12.06 17.59
CA ALA A 31 -2.78 12.20 17.42
C ALA A 31 -2.02 12.38 18.76
N ASP A 32 -2.65 13.05 19.76
CA ASP A 32 -1.97 13.47 21.00
C ASP A 32 -2.32 12.63 22.23
N ASN A 33 -3.50 12.03 22.31
CA ASN A 33 -4.04 11.55 23.57
C ASN A 33 -4.19 10.04 23.73
N ASN A 34 -3.81 9.25 22.77
CA ASN A 34 -3.68 7.82 22.98
C ASN A 34 -2.34 7.51 23.64
N GLU A 35 -2.22 7.92 24.89
CA GLU A 35 -0.97 7.83 25.65
C GLU A 35 -0.51 6.40 25.88
N GLU A 36 -1.43 5.44 25.93
CA GLU A 36 -1.14 4.05 26.27
C GLU A 36 -0.99 3.14 25.06
N GLU A 37 -1.67 3.44 23.96
CA GLU A 37 -1.71 2.53 22.79
C GLU A 37 -0.91 3.00 21.60
N ASN A 38 -0.47 4.25 21.58
CA ASN A 38 0.11 4.84 20.38
C ASN A 38 1.39 5.64 20.64
N THR A 39 2.42 4.95 21.06
CA THR A 39 3.79 5.49 21.03
C THR A 39 4.21 5.87 19.60
N HIS A 40 3.42 5.48 18.60
CA HIS A 40 3.74 5.62 17.20
C HIS A 40 3.14 6.86 16.54
N THR A 41 1.98 7.34 16.96
CA THR A 41 1.29 8.43 16.26
C THR A 41 0.98 9.66 17.13
N GLY A 42 1.12 9.56 18.42
CA GLY A 42 0.71 10.63 19.33
C GLY A 42 1.00 10.26 20.78
N GLY A 43 0.23 10.77 21.69
CA GLY A 43 0.47 10.66 23.10
C GLY A 43 1.47 11.69 23.60
N LYS A 44 1.73 11.72 24.90
CA LYS A 44 2.63 12.69 25.54
C LYS A 44 4.03 12.70 24.96
N ASN A 45 4.47 11.57 24.43
CA ASN A 45 5.78 11.37 23.84
C ASN A 45 5.70 11.17 22.32
N GLY A 46 4.54 11.37 21.73
CA GLY A 46 4.34 11.20 20.28
C GLY A 46 4.75 12.42 19.48
N LEU A 47 4.61 12.30 18.19
CA LEU A 47 5.05 13.29 17.20
C LEU A 47 4.43 14.66 17.39
N CYS A 48 3.13 14.70 17.68
CA CYS A 48 2.41 15.97 17.82
C CYS A 48 2.78 16.68 19.11
N SER A 49 3.09 15.96 20.19
CA SER A 49 3.56 16.53 21.44
C SER A 49 5.00 17.06 21.32
N ALA A 50 5.80 16.52 20.40
CA ALA A 50 7.12 17.05 20.07
C ALA A 50 7.07 18.32 19.21
N GLY A 51 5.86 18.74 18.78
CA GLY A 51 5.67 19.95 17.96
C GLY A 51 6.16 19.82 16.52
N ILE A 52 6.27 18.60 16.01
CA ILE A 52 6.70 18.33 14.63
C ILE A 52 5.67 17.44 13.92
N GLY A 53 5.45 17.69 12.64
CA GLY A 53 4.59 16.84 11.80
C GLY A 53 5.24 15.51 11.46
N TYR A 54 4.42 14.52 11.15
CA TYR A 54 4.86 13.16 10.85
C TYR A 54 5.92 13.11 9.72
N GLY A 55 5.71 13.85 8.64
CA GLY A 55 6.67 13.90 7.55
C GLY A 55 8.01 14.51 7.94
N ALA A 56 7.98 15.59 8.72
CA ALA A 56 9.19 16.22 9.25
C ALA A 56 9.94 15.28 10.20
N TRP A 57 9.23 14.50 10.97
CA TRP A 57 9.81 13.53 11.89
C TRP A 57 10.45 12.33 11.16
N LEU A 58 9.81 11.81 10.11
CA LEU A 58 10.43 10.80 9.25
C LEU A 58 11.76 11.29 8.64
N LEU A 59 11.85 12.58 8.30
CA LEU A 59 13.08 13.20 7.81
C LEU A 59 14.21 13.28 8.86
N LYS A 60 13.90 13.09 10.15
CA LYS A 60 14.91 12.96 11.21
C LYS A 60 15.51 11.55 11.32
N GLY A 61 15.16 10.63 10.48
CA GLY A 61 15.45 9.19 10.55
C GLY A 61 16.92 8.78 10.68
N ALA A 62 17.88 9.72 10.60
CA ALA A 62 19.29 9.46 10.87
C ALA A 62 19.81 10.18 12.12
N THR A 63 18.91 10.67 12.99
CA THR A 63 19.23 11.40 14.22
C THR A 63 18.74 10.63 15.44
N GLN A 64 19.33 10.92 16.62
CA GLN A 64 18.94 10.27 17.88
C GLN A 64 17.47 10.52 18.25
N ASP A 65 16.87 11.59 17.77
CA ASP A 65 15.47 11.95 18.03
C ASP A 65 14.50 11.37 17.00
N GLY A 66 15.00 10.67 15.98
CA GLY A 66 14.18 10.02 14.95
C GLY A 66 13.71 8.64 15.40
N TRP A 67 12.59 8.19 14.84
CA TRP A 67 12.08 6.84 15.09
C TRP A 67 13.02 5.76 14.54
N PHE A 68 13.51 5.97 13.32
CA PHE A 68 14.48 5.10 12.69
C PHE A 68 15.87 5.65 12.92
N GLN A 69 16.81 4.79 13.31
CA GLN A 69 18.18 5.20 13.65
C GLN A 69 19.01 5.50 12.41
N THR A 70 18.60 5.01 11.27
CA THR A 70 19.32 5.16 9.99
C THR A 70 18.38 5.53 8.85
N TRP A 71 18.90 6.16 7.81
CA TRP A 71 18.16 6.40 6.58
C TRP A 71 17.73 5.11 5.88
N GLN A 72 18.54 4.07 6.01
CA GLN A 72 18.22 2.74 5.49
C GLN A 72 16.95 2.19 6.13
N GLU A 73 16.85 2.26 7.45
CA GLU A 73 15.64 1.85 8.18
C GLU A 73 14.43 2.70 7.81
N THR A 74 14.61 4.01 7.63
CA THR A 74 13.52 4.89 7.19
C THR A 74 13.01 4.48 5.81
N LEU A 75 13.92 4.30 4.85
CA LEU A 75 13.54 3.91 3.49
C LEU A 75 12.90 2.52 3.44
N GLU A 76 13.44 1.58 4.19
CA GLU A 76 12.86 0.24 4.30
C GLU A 76 11.47 0.26 4.92
N ASN A 77 11.33 0.81 6.13
CA ASN A 77 10.11 0.67 6.92
C ASN A 77 9.02 1.67 6.52
N ALA A 78 9.38 2.92 6.22
CA ALA A 78 8.38 3.93 5.87
C ALA A 78 7.97 3.88 4.40
N CYS A 79 8.86 3.48 3.49
CA CYS A 79 8.58 3.52 2.06
C CYS A 79 8.34 2.12 1.48
N VAL A 80 9.31 1.22 1.59
CA VAL A 80 9.22 -0.09 0.95
C VAL A 80 8.21 -1.00 1.64
N ALA A 81 8.25 -1.10 2.96
CA ALA A 81 7.30 -1.91 3.72
C ALA A 81 5.86 -1.41 3.56
N GLY A 82 5.65 -0.08 3.49
CA GLY A 82 4.33 0.49 3.19
C GLY A 82 3.79 0.04 1.83
N CYS A 83 4.65 0.03 0.79
CA CYS A 83 4.27 -0.48 -0.53
C CYS A 83 3.98 -1.99 -0.51
N SER A 84 4.80 -2.78 0.19
CA SER A 84 4.60 -4.22 0.37
C SER A 84 3.28 -4.52 1.08
N ASN A 85 2.96 -3.81 2.17
CA ASN A 85 1.69 -3.98 2.89
C ASN A 85 0.47 -3.72 2.00
N ILE A 86 0.52 -2.71 1.13
CA ILE A 86 -0.57 -2.46 0.17
C ILE A 86 -0.70 -3.63 -0.82
N CYS A 87 0.40 -4.18 -1.33
CA CYS A 87 0.35 -5.37 -2.17
C CYS A 87 -0.32 -6.53 -1.43
N GLN A 88 0.13 -6.82 -0.21
CA GLN A 88 -0.40 -7.92 0.62
C GLN A 88 -1.90 -7.75 0.87
N GLU A 89 -2.35 -6.56 1.24
CA GLU A 89 -3.77 -6.29 1.42
C GLU A 89 -4.56 -6.55 0.13
N VAL A 90 -4.06 -6.10 -1.02
CA VAL A 90 -4.78 -6.27 -2.29
C VAL A 90 -4.82 -7.74 -2.70
N TYR A 91 -3.68 -8.47 -2.71
CA TYR A 91 -3.71 -9.84 -3.22
C TYR A 91 -4.24 -10.86 -2.21
N THR A 92 -4.06 -10.66 -0.90
CA THR A 92 -4.56 -11.62 0.10
C THR A 92 -5.99 -11.35 0.52
N GLN A 93 -6.35 -10.09 0.76
CA GLN A 93 -7.65 -9.73 1.32
C GLN A 93 -8.63 -9.32 0.21
N LYS A 94 -8.34 -8.23 -0.48
CA LYS A 94 -9.29 -7.58 -1.40
C LYS A 94 -9.65 -8.43 -2.62
N LEU A 95 -8.65 -9.02 -3.27
CA LEU A 95 -8.87 -9.99 -4.35
C LEU A 95 -8.97 -11.41 -3.81
N GLY A 96 -8.08 -11.76 -2.88
CA GLY A 96 -7.83 -13.13 -2.49
C GLY A 96 -8.96 -13.77 -1.70
N GLN A 97 -9.58 -13.07 -0.75
CA GLN A 97 -10.57 -13.66 0.13
C GLN A 97 -11.81 -14.15 -0.66
N ALA A 98 -12.44 -13.28 -1.43
CA ALA A 98 -13.60 -13.65 -2.24
C ALA A 98 -13.24 -14.71 -3.30
N PHE A 99 -12.05 -14.63 -3.89
CA PHE A 99 -11.54 -15.61 -4.86
C PHE A 99 -11.37 -17.00 -4.23
N ARG A 100 -10.72 -17.11 -3.08
CA ARG A 100 -10.54 -18.40 -2.39
C ARG A 100 -11.86 -19.04 -2.04
N VAL A 101 -12.79 -18.28 -1.48
CA VAL A 101 -14.13 -18.81 -1.13
C VAL A 101 -14.87 -19.26 -2.38
N ALA A 102 -14.92 -18.46 -3.44
CA ALA A 102 -15.60 -18.78 -4.69
C ALA A 102 -14.99 -20.00 -5.40
N SER A 103 -13.69 -20.23 -5.24
CA SER A 103 -12.96 -21.36 -5.83
C SER A 103 -12.92 -22.61 -4.93
N GLY A 104 -13.61 -22.61 -3.80
CA GLY A 104 -13.63 -23.72 -2.86
C GLY A 104 -12.38 -23.88 -1.99
N GLN A 105 -11.56 -22.83 -1.90
CA GLN A 105 -10.30 -22.77 -1.13
C GLN A 105 -10.41 -21.85 0.08
N GLY A 106 -11.62 -21.42 0.45
CA GLY A 106 -11.85 -20.54 1.59
C GLY A 106 -11.33 -21.12 2.89
N GLY A 107 -10.76 -20.25 3.72
CA GLY A 107 -10.20 -20.56 5.02
C GLY A 107 -10.78 -19.68 6.13
N THR A 108 -9.97 -19.41 7.13
CA THR A 108 -10.26 -18.50 8.23
C THR A 108 -9.35 -17.28 8.16
N THR A 109 -9.89 -16.15 8.56
CA THR A 109 -9.16 -14.89 8.74
C THR A 109 -8.29 -14.94 10.00
N GLU A 110 -7.38 -13.99 10.19
CA GLU A 110 -6.48 -13.94 11.36
C GLU A 110 -7.21 -13.89 12.70
N ASP A 111 -8.38 -13.28 12.74
CA ASP A 111 -9.26 -13.23 13.91
C ASP A 111 -10.11 -14.48 14.10
N GLY A 112 -9.92 -15.52 13.26
CA GLY A 112 -10.58 -16.81 13.35
C GLY A 112 -11.98 -16.85 12.73
N ALA A 113 -12.46 -15.80 12.09
CA ALA A 113 -13.70 -15.82 11.34
C ALA A 113 -13.55 -16.57 10.00
N ASN A 114 -14.64 -17.10 9.45
CA ASN A 114 -14.60 -17.66 8.11
C ASN A 114 -14.39 -16.55 7.06
N GLU A 115 -13.57 -16.82 6.07
CA GLU A 115 -13.47 -15.95 4.91
C GLU A 115 -14.83 -15.80 4.20
N SER A 116 -15.09 -14.62 3.68
CA SER A 116 -16.36 -14.30 3.03
C SER A 116 -16.20 -14.08 1.53
N ARG A 117 -17.09 -14.74 0.76
CA ARG A 117 -17.25 -14.49 -0.67
C ARG A 117 -17.64 -13.02 -0.96
N ASP A 118 -18.37 -12.42 -0.03
CA ASP A 118 -18.91 -11.06 -0.18
C ASP A 118 -17.95 -9.98 0.34
N TYR A 119 -16.72 -10.36 0.70
CA TYR A 119 -15.66 -9.39 0.99
C TYR A 119 -15.16 -8.75 -0.31
N ILE A 120 -15.95 -7.81 -0.81
CA ILE A 120 -15.71 -7.11 -2.09
C ILE A 120 -15.89 -5.62 -1.88
N GLU A 121 -14.84 -4.84 -2.16
CA GLU A 121 -14.96 -3.38 -2.19
C GLU A 121 -15.81 -2.93 -3.38
N SER A 122 -16.58 -1.86 -3.18
CA SER A 122 -17.38 -1.23 -4.24
C SER A 122 -18.29 -2.20 -5.03
N PRO A 123 -19.00 -3.17 -4.38
CA PRO A 123 -19.74 -4.20 -5.08
C PRO A 123 -20.89 -3.66 -5.92
N TYR A 124 -21.54 -2.59 -5.46
CA TYR A 124 -22.70 -1.98 -6.14
C TYR A 124 -22.28 -1.10 -7.33
N SER A 125 -21.20 -0.34 -7.18
CA SER A 125 -20.65 0.49 -8.27
C SER A 125 -19.86 -0.31 -9.29
N LYS A 126 -19.53 -1.57 -8.98
CA LYS A 126 -18.70 -2.47 -9.81
C LYS A 126 -17.30 -1.91 -10.11
N ARG A 127 -16.76 -1.08 -9.21
CA ARG A 127 -15.47 -0.38 -9.40
C ARG A 127 -14.28 -1.10 -8.78
N SER A 128 -14.46 -2.26 -8.16
CA SER A 128 -13.42 -2.95 -7.38
C SER A 128 -12.06 -3.04 -8.10
N TYR A 129 -12.04 -3.44 -9.37
CA TYR A 129 -10.77 -3.48 -10.13
C TYR A 129 -10.12 -2.12 -10.32
N ILE A 130 -10.91 -1.04 -10.40
CA ILE A 130 -10.40 0.33 -10.47
C ILE A 130 -9.78 0.70 -9.13
N ASP A 131 -10.49 0.45 -8.04
CA ASP A 131 -10.04 0.76 -6.69
C ASP A 131 -8.74 -0.01 -6.35
N TYR A 132 -8.65 -1.27 -6.76
CA TYR A 132 -7.43 -2.08 -6.61
C TYR A 132 -6.29 -1.58 -7.49
N GLN A 133 -6.57 -1.12 -8.71
CA GLN A 133 -5.56 -0.53 -9.58
C GLN A 133 -5.04 0.80 -9.01
N ASP A 134 -5.90 1.61 -8.39
CA ASP A 134 -5.53 2.84 -7.72
C ASP A 134 -4.59 2.58 -6.53
N ASN A 135 -4.77 1.47 -5.80
CA ASN A 135 -3.81 1.02 -4.79
C ASN A 135 -2.43 0.75 -5.39
N ILE A 136 -2.35 0.07 -6.53
CA ILE A 136 -1.06 -0.19 -7.20
C ILE A 136 -0.46 1.09 -7.79
N TYR A 137 -1.28 2.02 -8.29
CA TYR A 137 -0.79 3.36 -8.68
C TYR A 137 -0.24 4.15 -7.48
N SER A 138 -0.79 3.98 -6.27
CA SER A 138 -0.24 4.63 -5.08
C SER A 138 1.19 4.13 -4.77
N ILE A 139 1.44 2.83 -4.98
CA ILE A 139 2.79 2.26 -4.91
C ILE A 139 3.70 2.86 -5.98
N LYS A 140 3.24 2.93 -7.23
CA LYS A 140 3.98 3.60 -8.31
C LYS A 140 4.35 5.03 -7.95
N ASN A 141 3.38 5.79 -7.45
CA ASN A 141 3.59 7.18 -7.05
C ASN A 141 4.68 7.31 -5.95
N SER A 142 4.67 6.41 -4.97
CA SER A 142 5.67 6.36 -3.91
C SER A 142 7.06 6.01 -4.44
N LEU A 143 7.15 5.00 -5.30
CA LEU A 143 8.42 4.54 -5.88
C LEU A 143 9.01 5.56 -6.87
N TYR A 144 8.17 6.16 -7.71
CA TYR A 144 8.57 7.12 -8.75
C TYR A 144 8.70 8.55 -8.25
N GLY A 145 8.12 8.89 -7.09
CA GLY A 145 8.13 10.22 -6.51
C GLY A 145 7.26 11.24 -7.26
N THR A 146 6.24 10.79 -7.97
CA THR A 146 5.33 11.64 -8.75
C THR A 146 3.89 11.11 -8.69
N ARG A 147 2.91 12.00 -8.78
CA ARG A 147 1.49 11.65 -8.90
C ARG A 147 1.03 11.41 -10.34
N ASP A 148 1.90 11.63 -11.30
CA ASP A 148 1.61 11.34 -12.71
C ASP A 148 1.65 9.82 -12.93
N VAL A 149 0.48 9.21 -12.98
CA VAL A 149 0.32 7.76 -13.21
C VAL A 149 0.80 7.33 -14.60
N THR A 150 0.93 8.28 -15.54
CA THR A 150 1.44 8.02 -16.89
C THR A 150 2.96 8.11 -16.98
N ALA A 151 3.62 8.60 -15.92
CA ALA A 151 5.08 8.72 -15.90
C ALA A 151 5.76 7.39 -16.20
N THR A 152 6.69 7.39 -17.13
CA THR A 152 7.51 6.23 -17.52
C THR A 152 8.88 6.26 -16.86
N THR A 153 9.28 7.40 -16.30
CA THR A 153 10.57 7.60 -15.64
C THR A 153 10.38 8.18 -14.24
N PRO A 154 11.11 7.64 -13.25
CA PRO A 154 11.10 8.19 -11.89
C PRO A 154 11.73 9.58 -11.84
N VAL A 155 11.24 10.44 -10.91
CA VAL A 155 11.89 11.75 -10.67
C VAL A 155 13.24 11.57 -9.96
N THR A 156 14.10 12.58 -10.05
CA THR A 156 15.50 12.52 -9.57
C THR A 156 15.63 12.09 -8.10
N ASN A 157 14.74 12.55 -7.22
CA ASN A 157 14.78 12.24 -5.78
C ASN A 157 13.79 11.13 -5.38
N SER A 158 13.58 10.15 -6.24
CA SER A 158 12.66 9.03 -5.99
C SER A 158 13.38 7.82 -5.42
N MET A 159 12.60 6.90 -4.84
CA MET A 159 13.08 5.59 -4.37
C MET A 159 13.75 4.79 -5.51
N MET A 160 13.13 4.78 -6.67
CA MET A 160 13.69 4.11 -7.85
C MET A 160 15.05 4.70 -8.25
N ASN A 161 15.22 6.03 -8.20
CA ASN A 161 16.52 6.64 -8.51
C ASN A 161 17.58 6.37 -7.43
N ILE A 162 17.18 6.26 -6.16
CA ILE A 162 18.11 5.81 -5.10
C ILE A 162 18.57 4.39 -5.40
N MET A 163 17.68 3.47 -5.71
CA MET A 163 18.02 2.10 -6.07
C MET A 163 18.98 2.05 -7.28
N LYS A 164 18.70 2.83 -8.31
CA LYS A 164 19.56 2.94 -9.49
C LYS A 164 20.93 3.51 -9.16
N LYS A 165 21.00 4.60 -8.38
CA LYS A 165 22.24 5.26 -7.97
C LYS A 165 23.18 4.34 -7.19
N TYR A 166 22.61 3.47 -6.36
CA TYR A 166 23.37 2.52 -5.54
C TYR A 166 23.43 1.12 -6.15
N ASN A 167 23.12 0.98 -7.43
CA ASN A 167 23.25 -0.26 -8.23
C ASN A 167 22.47 -1.45 -7.65
N TYR A 168 21.21 -1.22 -7.25
CA TYR A 168 20.35 -2.33 -6.89
C TYR A 168 20.07 -3.23 -8.09
N SER A 169 20.48 -4.49 -8.01
CA SER A 169 20.33 -5.44 -9.12
C SER A 169 18.87 -5.72 -9.51
N GLY A 170 17.94 -5.67 -8.54
CA GLY A 170 16.49 -5.89 -8.75
C GLY A 170 15.73 -4.65 -9.24
N TYR A 171 16.41 -3.57 -9.62
CA TYR A 171 15.75 -2.34 -10.11
C TYR A 171 14.77 -2.60 -11.26
N ASN A 172 15.20 -3.38 -12.25
CA ASN A 172 14.37 -3.69 -13.42
C ASN A 172 13.23 -4.67 -13.05
N ASP A 173 13.47 -5.57 -12.10
CA ASP A 173 12.49 -6.57 -11.68
C ASP A 173 11.30 -5.90 -10.97
N ILE A 174 11.57 -4.94 -10.06
CA ILE A 174 10.51 -4.11 -9.47
C ILE A 174 9.71 -3.36 -10.54
N ASN A 175 10.42 -2.71 -11.49
CA ASN A 175 9.75 -1.94 -12.52
C ASN A 175 8.88 -2.81 -13.43
N THR A 176 9.35 -4.00 -13.75
CA THR A 176 8.61 -5.00 -14.54
C THR A 176 7.40 -5.49 -13.75
N ALA A 177 7.58 -5.93 -12.51
CA ALA A 177 6.51 -6.44 -11.67
C ALA A 177 5.41 -5.38 -11.43
N LEU A 178 5.79 -4.12 -11.19
CA LEU A 178 4.86 -3.01 -11.04
C LEU A 178 3.98 -2.80 -12.30
N ASN A 179 4.63 -2.76 -13.47
CA ASN A 179 3.91 -2.58 -14.74
C ASN A 179 3.01 -3.78 -15.06
N GLU A 180 3.46 -5.01 -14.77
CA GLU A 180 2.66 -6.22 -14.96
C GLU A 180 1.44 -6.26 -14.03
N ALA A 181 1.56 -5.85 -12.76
CA ALA A 181 0.45 -5.76 -11.83
C ALA A 181 -0.60 -4.73 -12.30
N ILE A 182 -0.16 -3.54 -12.75
CA ILE A 182 -1.04 -2.51 -13.32
C ILE A 182 -1.75 -3.05 -14.58
N ALA A 183 -1.01 -3.70 -15.49
CA ALA A 183 -1.56 -4.23 -16.74
C ALA A 183 -2.56 -5.38 -16.50
N ALA A 184 -2.33 -6.24 -15.53
CA ALA A 184 -3.25 -7.30 -15.16
C ALA A 184 -4.60 -6.73 -14.68
N LEU A 185 -4.57 -5.73 -13.79
CA LEU A 185 -5.78 -5.06 -13.32
C LEU A 185 -6.47 -4.25 -14.43
N GLU A 186 -5.71 -3.61 -15.33
CA GLU A 186 -6.24 -2.94 -16.52
C GLU A 186 -7.00 -3.91 -17.42
N THR A 187 -6.42 -5.07 -17.68
CA THR A 187 -7.07 -6.14 -18.46
C THR A 187 -8.33 -6.64 -17.78
N ALA A 188 -8.28 -6.84 -16.47
CA ALA A 188 -9.41 -7.32 -15.68
C ALA A 188 -10.58 -6.32 -15.71
N LYS A 189 -10.33 -5.05 -15.42
CA LYS A 189 -11.37 -4.02 -15.39
C LYS A 189 -12.03 -3.77 -16.75
N ASN A 190 -11.27 -3.94 -17.84
CA ASN A 190 -11.78 -3.78 -19.21
C ASN A 190 -12.57 -5.02 -19.69
N SER A 191 -12.39 -6.16 -19.02
CA SER A 191 -13.04 -7.42 -19.41
C SER A 191 -14.33 -7.68 -18.63
N SER A 192 -14.36 -7.34 -17.33
CA SER A 192 -15.47 -7.68 -16.42
C SER A 192 -15.44 -6.84 -15.16
N SER A 193 -16.46 -6.98 -14.30
CA SER A 193 -16.39 -6.50 -12.91
C SER A 193 -15.98 -7.63 -11.98
N PHE A 194 -15.28 -7.30 -10.89
CA PHE A 194 -14.84 -8.30 -9.91
C PHE A 194 -16.01 -9.12 -9.33
N VAL A 195 -17.14 -8.46 -9.04
CA VAL A 195 -18.36 -9.15 -8.57
C VAL A 195 -18.85 -10.20 -9.57
N ALA A 196 -18.85 -9.87 -10.86
CA ALA A 196 -19.26 -10.81 -11.91
C ALA A 196 -18.28 -11.97 -12.04
N ASP A 197 -16.99 -11.69 -11.94
CA ASP A 197 -15.94 -12.72 -11.98
C ASP A 197 -16.06 -13.69 -10.80
N ILE A 198 -16.24 -13.20 -9.59
CA ILE A 198 -16.46 -14.05 -8.40
C ILE A 198 -17.71 -14.93 -8.56
N ALA A 199 -18.79 -14.39 -9.10
CA ALA A 199 -19.99 -15.18 -9.36
C ALA A 199 -19.76 -16.28 -10.43
N ALA A 200 -19.00 -15.97 -11.50
CA ALA A 200 -18.64 -16.94 -12.54
C ALA A 200 -17.72 -18.04 -11.99
N ILE A 201 -16.73 -17.69 -11.19
CA ILE A 201 -15.82 -18.64 -10.53
C ILE A 201 -16.60 -19.61 -9.64
N GLU A 202 -17.48 -19.09 -8.78
CA GLU A 202 -18.30 -19.92 -7.88
C GLU A 202 -19.18 -20.90 -8.67
N LYS A 203 -19.82 -20.43 -9.74
CA LYS A 203 -20.62 -21.27 -10.63
C LYS A 203 -19.78 -22.37 -11.29
N ALA A 204 -18.60 -21.99 -11.82
CA ALA A 204 -17.68 -22.92 -12.46
C ALA A 204 -17.14 -23.97 -11.48
N TYR A 205 -16.85 -23.57 -10.24
CA TYR A 205 -16.44 -24.48 -9.17
C TYR A 205 -17.53 -25.52 -8.88
N LYS A 206 -18.77 -25.08 -8.69
CA LYS A 206 -19.92 -25.97 -8.45
C LYS A 206 -20.17 -26.95 -9.60
N ASN A 207 -19.80 -26.55 -10.81
CA ASN A 207 -19.97 -27.39 -12.02
C ASN A 207 -18.75 -28.25 -12.37
N GLY A 208 -17.65 -28.15 -11.59
CA GLY A 208 -16.39 -28.86 -11.87
C GLY A 208 -15.61 -28.34 -13.10
N THR A 209 -15.87 -27.11 -13.55
CA THR A 209 -15.28 -26.51 -14.77
C THR A 209 -14.35 -25.33 -14.50
N ILE A 210 -13.90 -25.17 -13.26
CA ILE A 210 -13.17 -24.00 -12.81
C ILE A 210 -11.88 -23.74 -13.61
N ASN A 211 -11.16 -24.78 -14.02
CA ASN A 211 -9.90 -24.66 -14.74
C ASN A 211 -10.05 -24.09 -16.16
N SER A 212 -11.24 -24.13 -16.74
CA SER A 212 -11.56 -23.56 -18.04
C SER A 212 -12.27 -22.20 -17.95
N GLU A 213 -12.51 -21.69 -16.71
CA GLU A 213 -13.23 -20.45 -16.50
C GLU A 213 -12.28 -19.22 -16.68
N ALA A 214 -12.62 -18.38 -17.63
CA ALA A 214 -11.80 -17.19 -17.93
C ALA A 214 -11.72 -16.21 -16.75
N ALA A 215 -12.78 -16.08 -15.96
CA ALA A 215 -12.79 -15.26 -14.74
C ALA A 215 -11.79 -15.78 -13.71
N TYR A 216 -11.68 -17.10 -13.54
CA TYR A 216 -10.69 -17.70 -12.64
C TYR A 216 -9.26 -17.32 -13.04
N THR A 217 -8.91 -17.50 -14.32
CA THR A 217 -7.60 -17.15 -14.85
C THR A 217 -7.32 -15.66 -14.67
N ARG A 218 -8.30 -14.81 -14.95
CA ARG A 218 -8.17 -13.35 -14.86
C ARG A 218 -7.88 -12.88 -13.42
N VAL A 219 -8.69 -13.31 -12.45
CA VAL A 219 -8.51 -12.94 -11.04
C VAL A 219 -7.19 -13.49 -10.51
N LYS A 220 -6.90 -14.76 -10.80
CA LYS A 220 -5.65 -15.40 -10.41
C LYS A 220 -4.43 -14.67 -10.96
N THR A 221 -4.48 -14.22 -12.20
CA THR A 221 -3.40 -13.43 -12.82
C THR A 221 -3.17 -12.13 -12.06
N CYS A 222 -4.22 -11.40 -11.67
CA CYS A 222 -4.08 -10.19 -10.85
C CYS A 222 -3.40 -10.51 -9.51
N ILE A 223 -3.86 -11.54 -8.82
CA ILE A 223 -3.29 -11.99 -7.54
C ILE A 223 -1.80 -12.32 -7.72
N ASP A 224 -1.45 -13.15 -8.69
CA ASP A 224 -0.08 -13.62 -8.92
C ASP A 224 0.88 -12.45 -9.26
N LYS A 225 0.42 -11.47 -10.08
CA LYS A 225 1.24 -10.32 -10.47
C LYS A 225 1.47 -9.34 -9.32
N ILE A 226 0.47 -9.13 -8.47
CA ILE A 226 0.60 -8.27 -7.29
C ILE A 226 1.47 -8.96 -6.22
N ASN A 227 1.33 -10.27 -6.03
CA ASN A 227 2.22 -11.04 -5.16
C ASN A 227 3.68 -10.97 -5.63
N ASN A 228 3.92 -11.10 -6.94
CA ASN A 228 5.28 -10.94 -7.48
C ASN A 228 5.85 -9.54 -7.21
N LEU A 229 5.04 -8.49 -7.31
CA LEU A 229 5.46 -7.13 -6.93
C LEU A 229 5.85 -7.05 -5.45
N ASP A 230 5.07 -7.66 -4.56
CA ASP A 230 5.39 -7.74 -3.13
C ASP A 230 6.73 -8.45 -2.88
N GLU A 231 6.97 -9.57 -3.54
CA GLU A 231 8.24 -10.30 -3.43
C GLU A 231 9.44 -9.45 -3.86
N GLU A 232 9.34 -8.71 -4.97
CA GLU A 232 10.40 -7.81 -5.42
C GLU A 232 10.61 -6.62 -4.48
N LEU A 233 9.54 -6.06 -3.91
CA LEU A 233 9.62 -5.00 -2.89
C LEU A 233 10.31 -5.52 -1.62
N ASN A 234 10.00 -6.73 -1.16
CA ASN A 234 10.64 -7.34 0.00
C ASN A 234 12.15 -7.57 -0.21
N LYS A 235 12.56 -7.96 -1.43
CA LYS A 235 13.99 -8.03 -1.80
C LYS A 235 14.65 -6.66 -1.73
N ALA A 236 13.97 -5.60 -2.18
CA ALA A 236 14.48 -4.24 -2.08
C ALA A 236 14.61 -3.77 -0.62
N GLY A 237 13.63 -4.07 0.23
CA GLY A 237 13.72 -3.80 1.67
C GLY A 237 14.94 -4.46 2.31
N ALA A 238 15.15 -5.74 2.03
CA ALA A 238 16.32 -6.47 2.50
C ALA A 238 17.66 -5.90 1.97
N TRP A 239 17.65 -5.34 0.78
CA TRP A 239 18.82 -4.66 0.21
C TRP A 239 19.07 -3.31 0.89
N PHE A 240 18.05 -2.50 1.17
CA PHE A 240 18.20 -1.24 1.90
C PHE A 240 18.86 -1.41 3.26
N ARG A 241 18.52 -2.46 3.99
CA ARG A 241 19.20 -2.79 5.28
C ARG A 241 20.70 -2.98 5.15
N LYS A 242 21.17 -3.47 4.01
CA LYS A 242 22.58 -3.83 3.77
C LYS A 242 23.37 -2.72 3.11
N ILE A 243 22.71 -1.69 2.55
CA ILE A 243 23.41 -0.59 1.88
C ILE A 243 24.27 0.14 2.91
N ARG A 244 25.56 0.25 2.63
CA ARG A 244 26.43 1.13 3.39
C ARG A 244 26.49 2.46 2.62
N ALA A 245 26.10 3.56 3.28
CA ALA A 245 26.37 4.88 2.73
C ALA A 245 27.88 4.94 2.50
N SER A 246 28.31 5.10 1.25
CA SER A 246 29.69 5.43 0.95
C SER A 246 29.99 6.77 1.67
N LYS A 247 30.99 6.72 2.56
CA LYS A 247 31.52 7.90 3.24
C LYS A 247 32.05 8.90 2.23
#